data_a7ca172a7aea020d34465db5d9acfed6
#
_entry.id   a7ca172a7aea020d34465db5d9acfed6
#
_cell.length_a   1.000
_cell.length_b   1.000
_cell.length_c   1.000
_cell.angle_alpha   90.00
_cell.angle_beta   90.00
_cell.angle_gamma   90.00
#
_symmetry.space_group_name_H-M   'P 1'
#
loop_
_entity.id
_entity.type
_entity.pdbx_description
1 polymer ?
#
loop_
_entity_poly.entity_id
_entity_poly.type
_entity_poly.pdbx_seq_one_letter_code
_entity_poly.pdbx_strand_id
1 'polypeptide(L)'
;MVSKKWLALSAAVLMGLAPVSFASAADETPSAAQVFKTTAAFVQTASKTDKADSKETAKAPLTAESIKVNPAKWNYDEKNDIYYQIGLVYCTKPAATEYEQLAVYVPGAYMKGTKNQDGTYTAVINDKAKVGNYTAKTAPIVMPVNTGGYAAQKAPSAYYPNGLNTYLSEGFVYVFAGCRGRENGTNPDGTEFVGGAPWGVTDLKAAVCYLRYNDSLIPGSKNRIFTFGHSGGGAQSALMGATGDSDFFGPYLSSIGALMTDAKGKPLSDAIDGAQAWCPITNLTQADFSYEWMMGQYANDCERAYGTWTRAISQDMARNYAAYLNNMQLKDENGNLLTLSQGWDGNGINASGTYYDYMRGVIETSLNHFLSDNKFPLTLGGSDFHMDGGFPGQGPQQRPTSMVPGGKPFPKDTPTEPHTYQTPQDYIDSLNGDDPWITYDAKTNTAKITSIGAFTSRLKKASKGIGAFDSTTLSQAENLLFGNGKVSAMHFDGGMSWLMEHNKDRYSAYADYNDNIRKSYYDEMDNVDSLGVPSIIRQIMYDPMTFILVPNDEEKPSVLANHWRINTGLFQGDTALNTELNLYLGLKQRKDVKNVLFTTVWNQKHTMAELTGNSTGNFIAWVKEVTAKE
;
A
#
# COMPACT_ATOMS: atom_id res chain seq x y z
N MET A 1 -0.67 -29.56 -7.40
CA MET A 1 -2.15 -29.43 -7.31
C MET A 1 -2.51 -29.08 -5.88
N VAL A 2 -2.79 -27.82 -5.63
CA VAL A 2 -3.35 -27.40 -4.34
C VAL A 2 -4.75 -27.96 -4.29
N SER A 3 -5.10 -28.71 -3.24
CA SER A 3 -6.41 -29.36 -3.17
C SER A 3 -7.49 -28.29 -2.98
N LYS A 4 -8.70 -28.51 -3.52
CA LYS A 4 -9.88 -27.65 -3.31
C LYS A 4 -10.18 -27.37 -1.82
N LYS A 5 -9.74 -28.27 -0.92
CA LYS A 5 -9.75 -28.07 0.53
C LYS A 5 -8.85 -26.91 0.98
N TRP A 6 -7.73 -26.68 0.31
CA TRP A 6 -6.81 -25.60 0.62
C TRP A 6 -7.38 -24.23 0.27
N LEU A 7 -8.05 -24.10 -0.89
CA LEU A 7 -8.75 -22.89 -1.30
C LEU A 7 -9.86 -22.51 -0.32
N ALA A 8 -10.68 -23.50 0.09
CA ALA A 8 -11.73 -23.28 1.08
C ALA A 8 -11.16 -22.89 2.46
N LEU A 9 -10.03 -23.51 2.86
CA LEU A 9 -9.38 -23.23 4.13
C LEU A 9 -8.72 -21.84 4.13
N SER A 10 -8.02 -21.48 3.05
CA SER A 10 -7.40 -20.15 2.89
C SER A 10 -8.45 -19.04 2.86
N ALA A 11 -9.57 -19.25 2.15
CA ALA A 11 -10.69 -18.32 2.15
C ALA A 11 -11.34 -18.20 3.54
N ALA A 12 -11.54 -19.30 4.26
CA ALA A 12 -12.10 -19.29 5.61
C ALA A 12 -11.19 -18.57 6.62
N VAL A 13 -9.87 -18.74 6.51
CA VAL A 13 -8.89 -18.06 7.37
C VAL A 13 -8.80 -16.57 7.02
N LEU A 14 -8.78 -16.24 5.73
CA LEU A 14 -8.75 -14.85 5.24
C LEU A 14 -10.01 -14.06 5.60
N MET A 15 -11.17 -14.72 5.61
CA MET A 15 -12.44 -14.08 5.92
C MET A 15 -12.80 -14.13 7.40
N GLY A 16 -11.94 -14.72 8.24
CA GLY A 16 -12.27 -14.91 9.65
C GLY A 16 -13.56 -15.70 9.85
N LEU A 17 -14.02 -16.42 8.85
CA LEU A 17 -15.15 -17.31 8.92
C LEU A 17 -14.68 -18.61 9.60
N ALA A 18 -14.32 -18.53 10.88
CA ALA A 18 -14.32 -19.73 11.71
C ALA A 18 -15.75 -20.29 11.71
N PRO A 19 -15.91 -21.58 11.49
CA PRO A 19 -17.19 -22.15 11.15
C PRO A 19 -18.16 -22.07 12.32
N VAL A 20 -19.18 -21.24 12.20
CA VAL A 20 -20.38 -21.38 13.04
C VAL A 20 -21.21 -22.61 12.62
N SER A 21 -20.81 -23.35 11.56
CA SER A 21 -21.61 -24.48 11.07
C SER A 21 -20.88 -25.60 10.30
N PHE A 22 -19.58 -25.83 10.54
CA PHE A 22 -18.94 -27.07 10.09
C PHE A 22 -18.81 -28.07 11.25
N ALA A 23 -19.92 -28.38 11.89
CA ALA A 23 -20.01 -29.51 12.82
C ALA A 23 -20.21 -30.81 12.04
N SER A 24 -19.20 -31.25 11.30
CA SER A 24 -18.97 -32.68 11.00
C SER A 24 -17.62 -32.84 10.30
N ALA A 25 -16.60 -32.98 11.06
CA ALA A 25 -15.31 -33.62 10.92
C ALA A 25 -14.26 -32.83 11.68
N ALA A 26 -13.66 -33.46 12.65
CA ALA A 26 -12.65 -32.94 13.53
C ALA A 26 -11.38 -32.53 12.75
N ASP A 27 -11.31 -31.26 12.31
CA ASP A 27 -10.08 -30.63 11.94
C ASP A 27 -10.10 -29.24 12.60
N GLU A 28 -9.18 -29.01 13.53
CA GLU A 28 -9.00 -27.74 14.22
C GLU A 28 -8.74 -26.64 13.20
N THR A 29 -9.39 -25.50 13.36
CA THR A 29 -9.12 -24.30 12.52
C THR A 29 -7.65 -23.94 12.70
N PRO A 30 -6.84 -23.89 11.61
CA PRO A 30 -5.41 -23.65 11.75
C PRO A 30 -5.16 -22.24 12.33
N SER A 31 -4.20 -22.14 13.24
CA SER A 31 -3.75 -20.84 13.76
C SER A 31 -3.11 -20.00 12.64
N ALA A 32 -3.05 -18.67 12.84
CA ALA A 32 -2.36 -17.78 11.92
C ALA A 32 -0.93 -18.27 11.64
N ALA A 33 -0.20 -18.71 12.65
CA ALA A 33 1.14 -19.29 12.51
C ALA A 33 1.19 -20.57 11.66
N GLN A 34 0.17 -21.43 11.75
CA GLN A 34 0.06 -22.63 10.88
C GLN A 34 -0.18 -22.25 9.43
N VAL A 35 -1.04 -21.24 9.17
CA VAL A 35 -1.27 -20.70 7.82
C VAL A 35 0.03 -20.15 7.26
N PHE A 36 0.77 -19.38 8.04
CA PHE A 36 2.08 -18.85 7.63
C PHE A 36 3.08 -19.94 7.27
N LYS A 37 3.29 -20.91 8.17
CA LYS A 37 4.24 -22.01 7.94
C LYS A 37 3.92 -22.79 6.68
N THR A 38 2.64 -23.04 6.44
CA THR A 38 2.21 -23.81 5.27
C THR A 38 2.29 -22.97 4.00
N THR A 39 1.96 -21.70 4.05
CA THR A 39 2.09 -20.78 2.91
C THR A 39 3.56 -20.54 2.56
N ALA A 40 4.44 -20.29 3.54
CA ALA A 40 5.87 -20.16 3.33
C ALA A 40 6.49 -21.44 2.74
N ALA A 41 6.14 -22.61 3.28
CA ALA A 41 6.58 -23.90 2.75
C ALA A 41 6.10 -24.14 1.31
N PHE A 42 4.87 -23.70 0.97
CA PHE A 42 4.34 -23.77 -0.38
C PHE A 42 5.15 -22.89 -1.35
N VAL A 43 5.38 -21.61 -1.02
CA VAL A 43 6.16 -20.66 -1.84
C VAL A 43 7.59 -21.20 -2.05
N GLN A 44 8.24 -21.72 -1.02
CA GLN A 44 9.57 -22.34 -1.11
C GLN A 44 9.60 -23.59 -1.98
N THR A 45 8.50 -24.36 -2.01
CA THR A 45 8.40 -25.61 -2.79
C THR A 45 8.09 -25.32 -4.25
N ALA A 46 7.18 -24.37 -4.53
CA ALA A 46 6.80 -23.96 -5.87
C ALA A 46 8.04 -23.49 -6.66
N SER A 47 8.91 -22.68 -6.06
CA SER A 47 10.12 -22.16 -6.68
C SER A 47 11.18 -23.22 -7.10
N LYS A 48 11.04 -24.48 -6.65
CA LYS A 48 11.98 -25.57 -6.98
C LYS A 48 11.60 -26.34 -8.25
N THR A 49 10.41 -26.14 -8.79
CA THR A 49 9.85 -26.98 -9.86
C THR A 49 10.09 -26.45 -11.28
N ASP A 50 10.45 -25.19 -11.48
CA ASP A 50 10.68 -24.63 -12.80
C ASP A 50 12.16 -24.26 -13.06
N LYS A 51 12.90 -25.18 -13.66
CA LYS A 51 14.07 -24.89 -14.49
C LYS A 51 13.62 -24.80 -15.94
N ALA A 52 13.07 -23.68 -16.36
CA ALA A 52 12.86 -23.42 -17.77
C ALA A 52 14.18 -22.90 -18.39
N ASP A 53 14.76 -23.69 -19.28
CA ASP A 53 15.87 -23.29 -20.16
C ASP A 53 15.41 -22.20 -21.13
N SER A 54 15.65 -20.94 -20.83
CA SER A 54 15.60 -19.86 -21.80
C SER A 54 16.98 -19.73 -22.47
N LYS A 55 17.07 -20.09 -23.75
CA LYS A 55 18.23 -19.78 -24.57
C LYS A 55 18.20 -18.31 -24.95
N GLU A 56 18.86 -17.47 -24.17
CA GLU A 56 19.13 -16.10 -24.52
C GLU A 56 20.60 -15.94 -24.94
N THR A 57 20.86 -15.09 -25.97
CA THR A 57 22.21 -14.73 -26.43
C THR A 57 22.97 -14.03 -25.31
N ALA A 58 23.95 -14.72 -24.75
CA ALA A 58 24.54 -14.43 -23.44
C ALA A 58 25.42 -13.16 -23.48
N LYS A 59 24.90 -12.05 -22.91
CA LYS A 59 25.74 -11.13 -22.13
C LYS A 59 26.37 -11.89 -20.96
N ALA A 60 27.61 -11.54 -20.58
CA ALA A 60 28.23 -12.14 -19.39
C ALA A 60 27.30 -11.94 -18.17
N PRO A 61 27.05 -13.00 -17.39
CA PRO A 61 26.13 -12.91 -16.26
C PRO A 61 26.61 -11.86 -15.25
N LEU A 62 25.70 -11.04 -14.75
CA LEU A 62 26.00 -10.08 -13.68
C LEU A 62 26.36 -10.84 -12.41
N THR A 63 27.35 -10.32 -11.69
CA THR A 63 27.78 -10.85 -10.37
C THR A 63 27.61 -9.77 -9.31
N ALA A 64 27.58 -10.16 -8.04
CA ALA A 64 27.54 -9.21 -6.93
C ALA A 64 28.64 -8.13 -7.02
N GLU A 65 29.85 -8.52 -7.43
CA GLU A 65 30.96 -7.58 -7.61
C GLU A 65 30.77 -6.67 -8.83
N SER A 66 30.18 -7.17 -9.95
CA SER A 66 29.96 -6.36 -11.15
C SER A 66 28.88 -5.30 -10.99
N ILE A 67 27.91 -5.50 -10.06
CA ILE A 67 26.84 -4.53 -9.79
C ILE A 67 27.13 -3.64 -8.57
N LYS A 68 28.24 -3.87 -7.89
CA LYS A 68 28.67 -3.06 -6.75
C LYS A 68 28.86 -1.60 -7.13
N VAL A 69 28.57 -0.68 -6.23
CA VAL A 69 28.84 0.75 -6.43
C VAL A 69 30.31 0.96 -6.75
N ASN A 70 30.57 1.65 -7.85
CA ASN A 70 31.95 1.99 -8.24
C ASN A 70 32.35 3.34 -7.63
N PRO A 71 33.28 3.38 -6.65
CA PRO A 71 33.68 4.62 -6.01
C PRO A 71 34.38 5.60 -6.95
N ALA A 72 34.86 5.16 -8.13
CA ALA A 72 35.48 6.01 -9.14
C ALA A 72 34.49 6.62 -10.17
N LYS A 73 33.20 6.37 -10.00
CA LYS A 73 32.16 6.78 -10.97
C LYS A 73 31.05 7.65 -10.35
N TRP A 74 31.35 8.38 -9.30
CA TRP A 74 30.43 9.39 -8.80
C TRP A 74 30.36 10.59 -9.74
N ASN A 75 29.17 11.15 -9.90
CA ASN A 75 28.97 12.45 -10.51
C ASN A 75 28.82 13.47 -9.38
N TYR A 76 29.14 14.74 -9.66
CA TYR A 76 29.00 15.82 -8.69
C TYR A 76 28.40 17.05 -9.35
N ASP A 77 27.29 17.50 -8.82
CA ASP A 77 26.67 18.77 -9.15
C ASP A 77 27.20 19.85 -8.21
N GLU A 78 28.18 20.62 -8.67
CA GLU A 78 28.83 21.68 -7.90
C GLU A 78 27.85 22.79 -7.50
N LYS A 79 26.80 23.04 -8.30
CA LYS A 79 25.82 24.11 -8.04
C LYS A 79 24.90 23.76 -6.87
N ASN A 80 24.49 22.52 -6.79
CA ASN A 80 23.55 22.04 -5.77
C ASN A 80 24.25 21.29 -4.63
N ASP A 81 25.55 21.09 -4.68
CA ASP A 81 26.38 20.32 -3.73
C ASP A 81 25.85 18.88 -3.55
N ILE A 82 25.69 18.16 -4.68
CA ILE A 82 25.11 16.80 -4.69
C ILE A 82 26.06 15.81 -5.39
N TYR A 83 26.50 14.77 -4.67
CA TYR A 83 27.05 13.57 -5.31
C TYR A 83 25.94 12.63 -5.70
N TYR A 84 26.05 11.98 -6.87
CA TYR A 84 25.04 11.02 -7.33
C TYR A 84 25.61 9.92 -8.24
N GLN A 85 24.95 8.77 -8.21
CA GLN A 85 25.07 7.73 -9.23
C GLN A 85 23.68 7.29 -9.67
N ILE A 86 23.52 7.04 -10.96
CA ILE A 86 22.26 6.64 -11.62
C ILE A 86 22.49 5.34 -12.37
N GLY A 87 21.46 4.51 -12.52
CA GLY A 87 21.53 3.26 -13.27
C GLY A 87 22.25 2.15 -12.53
N LEU A 88 22.24 2.19 -11.20
CA LEU A 88 22.79 1.14 -10.35
C LEU A 88 21.83 -0.06 -10.32
N VAL A 89 22.15 -1.11 -11.06
CA VAL A 89 21.38 -2.37 -11.06
C VAL A 89 21.55 -3.03 -9.70
N TYR A 90 20.46 -3.37 -9.03
CA TYR A 90 20.49 -3.84 -7.64
C TYR A 90 20.34 -5.36 -7.48
N CYS A 91 20.22 -6.11 -8.58
CA CYS A 91 20.12 -7.57 -8.57
C CYS A 91 20.91 -8.17 -9.76
N THR A 92 21.32 -9.43 -9.66
CA THR A 92 22.20 -10.05 -10.66
C THR A 92 21.46 -10.68 -11.83
N LYS A 93 20.14 -10.80 -11.74
CA LYS A 93 19.27 -11.37 -12.77
C LYS A 93 18.02 -10.50 -12.96
N PRO A 94 18.17 -9.23 -13.36
CA PRO A 94 17.03 -8.37 -13.53
C PRO A 94 16.11 -8.89 -14.63
N ALA A 95 14.81 -9.00 -14.35
CA ALA A 95 13.80 -9.37 -15.34
C ALA A 95 13.46 -8.18 -16.26
N ALA A 96 13.51 -6.95 -15.73
CA ALA A 96 13.25 -5.72 -16.47
C ALA A 96 14.20 -4.61 -15.99
N THR A 97 15.37 -4.51 -16.60
CA THR A 97 16.50 -3.67 -16.14
C THR A 97 16.11 -2.19 -15.98
N GLU A 98 15.18 -1.66 -16.77
CA GLU A 98 14.74 -0.26 -16.65
C GLU A 98 13.98 0.03 -15.33
N TYR A 99 13.47 -1.01 -14.68
CA TYR A 99 12.79 -0.93 -13.37
C TYR A 99 13.69 -1.45 -12.24
N GLU A 100 14.57 -2.41 -12.50
CA GLU A 100 15.37 -3.07 -11.46
C GLU A 100 16.76 -2.41 -11.33
N GLN A 101 16.75 -1.09 -11.21
CA GLN A 101 17.93 -0.25 -10.94
C GLN A 101 17.53 0.93 -10.07
N LEU A 102 18.51 1.63 -9.50
CA LEU A 102 18.27 2.76 -8.63
C LEU A 102 19.23 3.93 -8.91
N ALA A 103 18.87 5.08 -8.39
CA ALA A 103 19.72 6.26 -8.28
C ALA A 103 19.93 6.62 -6.81
N VAL A 104 21.15 7.03 -6.47
CA VAL A 104 21.53 7.50 -5.14
C VAL A 104 21.95 8.95 -5.23
N TYR A 105 21.41 9.80 -4.34
CA TYR A 105 21.74 11.21 -4.21
C TYR A 105 22.17 11.51 -2.79
N VAL A 106 23.32 12.16 -2.64
CA VAL A 106 24.02 12.33 -1.37
C VAL A 106 24.42 13.79 -1.18
N PRO A 107 24.20 14.40 0.00
CA PRO A 107 24.75 15.71 0.32
C PRO A 107 26.25 15.76 0.08
N GLY A 108 26.74 16.80 -0.60
CA GLY A 108 28.15 16.92 -0.98
C GLY A 108 29.12 16.79 0.21
N ALA A 109 28.74 17.35 1.36
CA ALA A 109 29.52 17.28 2.59
C ALA A 109 29.83 15.83 3.04
N TYR A 110 28.97 14.84 2.72
CA TYR A 110 29.19 13.46 3.12
C TYR A 110 30.21 12.70 2.29
N MET A 111 30.74 13.32 1.24
CA MET A 111 31.70 12.72 0.34
C MET A 111 32.98 13.56 0.24
N LYS A 112 34.09 12.90 -0.03
CA LYS A 112 35.35 13.53 -0.45
C LYS A 112 35.73 12.98 -1.80
N GLY A 113 35.59 13.80 -2.83
CA GLY A 113 35.84 13.42 -4.22
C GLY A 113 37.04 14.12 -4.84
N THR A 114 37.74 13.38 -5.70
CA THR A 114 38.75 13.92 -6.61
C THR A 114 38.24 13.74 -8.04
N LYS A 115 38.22 14.83 -8.82
CA LYS A 115 37.75 14.82 -10.21
C LYS A 115 38.64 13.97 -11.10
N ASN A 116 38.03 13.07 -11.86
CA ASN A 116 38.69 12.24 -12.86
C ASN A 116 38.80 12.95 -14.22
N GLN A 117 39.63 12.41 -15.12
CA GLN A 117 39.77 12.95 -16.48
C GLN A 117 38.49 12.90 -17.31
N ASP A 118 37.62 11.91 -17.05
CA ASP A 118 36.32 11.75 -17.75
C ASP A 118 35.20 12.62 -17.16
N GLY A 119 35.52 13.48 -16.19
CA GLY A 119 34.55 14.38 -15.53
C GLY A 119 33.82 13.77 -14.35
N THR A 120 33.91 12.47 -14.12
CA THR A 120 33.41 11.80 -12.91
C THR A 120 34.32 12.08 -11.73
N TYR A 121 33.95 11.57 -10.55
CA TYR A 121 34.75 11.73 -9.32
C TYR A 121 35.04 10.38 -8.70
N THR A 122 36.29 10.18 -8.29
CA THR A 122 36.61 9.13 -7.32
C THR A 122 36.33 9.69 -5.94
N ALA A 123 35.31 9.13 -5.26
CA ALA A 123 34.85 9.68 -3.99
C ALA A 123 34.74 8.61 -2.89
N VAL A 124 35.01 9.03 -1.67
CA VAL A 124 34.91 8.22 -0.45
C VAL A 124 34.06 8.93 0.59
N ILE A 125 33.46 8.15 1.51
CA ILE A 125 32.62 8.70 2.57
C ILE A 125 33.42 9.58 3.52
N ASN A 126 32.87 10.78 3.83
CA ASN A 126 33.44 11.72 4.80
C ASN A 126 32.74 11.57 6.16
N ASP A 127 33.22 10.64 6.97
CA ASP A 127 32.63 10.30 8.27
C ASP A 127 32.57 11.46 9.27
N LYS A 128 33.38 12.50 9.07
CA LYS A 128 33.49 13.64 10.00
C LYS A 128 32.52 14.78 9.70
N ALA A 129 31.96 14.80 8.50
CA ALA A 129 31.03 15.86 8.09
C ALA A 129 29.65 15.66 8.70
N LYS A 130 28.98 16.80 8.91
CA LYS A 130 27.59 16.88 9.35
C LYS A 130 26.79 17.76 8.41
N VAL A 131 25.51 17.38 8.17
CA VAL A 131 24.48 18.21 7.58
C VAL A 131 23.29 18.17 8.54
N GLY A 132 22.88 19.33 9.04
CA GLY A 132 21.91 19.38 10.13
C GLY A 132 22.38 18.57 11.35
N ASN A 133 21.56 17.64 11.80
CA ASN A 133 21.83 16.80 12.96
C ASN A 133 22.57 15.49 12.61
N TYR A 134 22.81 15.20 11.32
CA TYR A 134 23.26 13.90 10.87
C TYR A 134 24.70 13.93 10.33
N THR A 135 25.37 12.80 10.51
CA THR A 135 26.64 12.49 9.84
C THR A 135 26.38 11.55 8.67
N ALA A 136 27.40 11.31 7.84
CA ALA A 136 27.33 10.31 6.77
C ALA A 136 26.93 8.89 7.26
N LYS A 137 27.15 8.57 8.54
CA LYS A 137 26.77 7.27 9.13
C LYS A 137 25.40 7.25 9.78
N THR A 138 24.88 8.40 10.22
CA THR A 138 23.61 8.49 10.95
C THR A 138 22.47 9.05 10.13
N ALA A 139 22.75 9.52 8.92
CA ALA A 139 21.77 10.11 8.02
C ALA A 139 20.67 9.11 7.66
N PRO A 140 19.39 9.48 7.79
CA PRO A 140 18.30 8.67 7.26
C PRO A 140 18.43 8.50 5.75
N ILE A 141 18.09 7.32 5.25
CA ILE A 141 17.90 7.04 3.83
C ILE A 141 16.41 7.07 3.56
N VAL A 142 15.97 7.87 2.58
CA VAL A 142 14.56 8.02 2.24
C VAL A 142 14.31 7.54 0.81
N MET A 143 13.27 6.74 0.61
CA MET A 143 12.96 6.07 -0.65
C MET A 143 11.49 6.32 -1.03
N PRO A 144 11.22 7.10 -2.08
CA PRO A 144 9.86 7.28 -2.57
C PRO A 144 9.34 6.01 -3.26
N VAL A 145 8.05 5.73 -3.06
CA VAL A 145 7.30 4.69 -3.75
C VAL A 145 6.16 5.36 -4.52
N ASN A 146 6.42 5.69 -5.78
CA ASN A 146 5.50 6.44 -6.65
C ASN A 146 4.80 5.51 -7.64
N THR A 147 4.08 4.54 -7.11
CA THR A 147 3.41 3.46 -7.86
C THR A 147 1.88 3.61 -7.80
N GLY A 148 1.36 4.78 -8.16
CA GLY A 148 -0.08 5.03 -8.21
C GLY A 148 -0.82 3.97 -9.02
N GLY A 149 -1.90 3.40 -8.47
CA GLY A 149 -2.60 2.24 -9.04
C GLY A 149 -1.69 1.03 -9.24
N TYR A 150 -0.65 0.89 -8.44
CA TYR A 150 0.37 -0.18 -8.54
C TYR A 150 1.14 -0.22 -9.86
N ALA A 151 1.18 0.87 -10.61
CA ALA A 151 1.98 0.96 -11.84
C ALA A 151 3.48 0.80 -11.54
N ALA A 152 4.25 0.32 -12.51
CA ALA A 152 5.68 0.22 -12.37
C ALA A 152 6.33 1.60 -12.20
N GLN A 153 7.37 1.67 -11.38
CA GLN A 153 8.17 2.85 -11.15
C GLN A 153 9.51 2.71 -11.88
N LYS A 154 9.70 3.49 -12.97
CA LYS A 154 11.00 3.50 -13.65
C LYS A 154 12.04 4.19 -12.78
N ALA A 155 13.24 3.62 -12.73
CA ALA A 155 14.39 4.31 -12.18
C ALA A 155 14.74 5.54 -13.02
N PRO A 156 15.34 6.59 -12.42
CA PRO A 156 15.83 7.74 -13.18
C PRO A 156 16.87 7.35 -14.21
N SER A 157 16.65 7.74 -15.47
CA SER A 157 17.61 7.54 -16.57
C SER A 157 18.56 8.72 -16.76
N ALA A 158 18.29 9.84 -16.07
CA ALA A 158 19.10 11.05 -16.09
C ALA A 158 19.03 11.77 -14.73
N TYR A 159 19.91 12.74 -14.54
CA TYR A 159 19.96 13.54 -13.33
C TYR A 159 18.90 14.65 -13.34
N TYR A 160 18.02 14.65 -12.35
CA TYR A 160 16.98 15.66 -12.15
C TYR A 160 17.08 16.24 -10.75
N PRO A 161 17.72 17.42 -10.57
CA PRO A 161 18.01 17.99 -9.25
C PRO A 161 16.79 18.61 -8.55
N ASN A 162 15.72 18.92 -9.30
CA ASN A 162 14.58 19.66 -8.74
C ASN A 162 13.94 18.91 -7.56
N GLY A 163 13.81 19.60 -6.44
CA GLY A 163 13.23 19.08 -5.21
C GLY A 163 14.16 18.19 -4.37
N LEU A 164 15.30 17.71 -4.90
CA LEU A 164 16.25 16.88 -4.12
C LEU A 164 16.81 17.63 -2.91
N ASN A 165 17.14 18.90 -3.06
CA ASN A 165 17.70 19.69 -1.97
C ASN A 165 16.76 19.85 -0.77
N THR A 166 15.44 19.68 -0.94
CA THR A 166 14.49 19.67 0.18
C THR A 166 14.82 18.55 1.19
N TYR A 167 15.32 17.41 0.73
CA TYR A 167 15.75 16.31 1.58
C TYR A 167 17.24 16.38 1.93
N LEU A 168 18.09 16.66 0.96
CA LEU A 168 19.54 16.60 1.13
C LEU A 168 20.07 17.70 2.05
N SER A 169 19.49 18.91 2.03
CA SER A 169 19.86 19.99 2.95
C SER A 169 19.49 19.70 4.41
N GLU A 170 18.55 18.79 4.64
CA GLU A 170 18.22 18.28 5.98
C GLU A 170 19.15 17.15 6.44
N GLY A 171 20.10 16.78 5.59
CA GLY A 171 21.10 15.74 5.87
C GLY A 171 20.65 14.32 5.54
N PHE A 172 19.55 14.15 4.79
CA PHE A 172 19.10 12.83 4.36
C PHE A 172 19.87 12.36 3.12
N VAL A 173 19.95 11.06 2.94
CA VAL A 173 20.34 10.41 1.67
C VAL A 173 19.06 10.04 0.94
N TYR A 174 18.96 10.43 -0.33
CA TYR A 174 17.77 10.16 -1.13
C TYR A 174 18.08 9.06 -2.14
N VAL A 175 17.28 7.99 -2.12
CA VAL A 175 17.44 6.86 -3.03
C VAL A 175 16.16 6.67 -3.82
N PHE A 176 16.25 6.77 -5.15
CA PHE A 176 15.13 6.49 -6.01
C PHE A 176 15.32 5.11 -6.65
N ALA A 177 14.64 4.09 -6.09
CA ALA A 177 14.65 2.74 -6.63
C ALA A 177 13.52 2.57 -7.63
N GLY A 178 13.80 2.05 -8.81
CA GLY A 178 12.77 1.54 -9.70
C GLY A 178 12.18 0.24 -9.14
N CYS A 179 10.98 -0.11 -9.57
CA CYS A 179 10.37 -1.40 -9.27
C CYS A 179 9.31 -1.75 -10.33
N ARG A 180 9.11 -3.04 -10.56
CA ARG A 180 8.03 -3.54 -11.42
C ARG A 180 6.67 -3.25 -10.76
N GLY A 181 5.63 -3.22 -11.56
CA GLY A 181 4.28 -2.93 -11.12
C GLY A 181 3.26 -3.89 -11.70
N ARG A 182 2.01 -3.44 -11.81
CA ARG A 182 0.87 -4.20 -12.32
C ARG A 182 0.96 -4.57 -13.80
N GLU A 183 1.92 -4.01 -14.53
CA GLU A 183 2.11 -4.28 -15.95
C GLU A 183 2.53 -5.74 -16.15
N ASN A 184 1.66 -6.49 -16.80
CA ASN A 184 1.85 -7.89 -17.16
C ASN A 184 1.55 -8.07 -18.64
N GLY A 185 2.06 -9.13 -19.26
CA GLY A 185 1.80 -9.48 -20.64
C GLY A 185 3.05 -9.44 -21.49
N THR A 186 2.93 -8.96 -22.72
CA THR A 186 4.01 -9.01 -23.72
C THR A 186 4.50 -7.62 -24.06
N ASN A 187 5.81 -7.42 -24.00
CA ASN A 187 6.46 -6.21 -24.50
C ASN A 187 6.25 -6.04 -26.01
N PRO A 188 6.43 -4.83 -26.57
CA PRO A 188 6.32 -4.59 -28.01
C PRO A 188 7.25 -5.45 -28.87
N ASP A 189 8.36 -5.94 -28.31
CA ASP A 189 9.33 -6.84 -28.96
C ASP A 189 8.94 -8.33 -28.87
N GLY A 190 7.81 -8.64 -28.25
CA GLY A 190 7.30 -10.00 -28.10
C GLY A 190 7.81 -10.73 -26.85
N THR A 191 8.64 -10.09 -26.00
CA THR A 191 9.08 -10.68 -24.73
C THR A 191 8.01 -10.56 -23.65
N GLU A 192 7.94 -11.54 -22.75
CA GLU A 192 7.02 -11.51 -21.62
C GLU A 192 7.46 -10.47 -20.57
N PHE A 193 6.55 -9.57 -20.18
CA PHE A 193 6.77 -8.64 -19.07
C PHE A 193 6.19 -9.24 -17.80
N VAL A 194 7.04 -9.64 -16.88
CA VAL A 194 6.65 -10.27 -15.62
C VAL A 194 6.62 -9.23 -14.49
N GLY A 195 5.49 -8.56 -14.35
CA GLY A 195 5.18 -7.68 -13.22
C GLY A 195 4.16 -8.31 -12.27
N GLY A 196 3.38 -7.45 -11.60
CA GLY A 196 2.32 -7.85 -10.67
C GLY A 196 2.81 -8.13 -9.26
N ALA A 197 1.87 -8.57 -8.40
CA ALA A 197 2.19 -9.00 -7.05
C ALA A 197 2.93 -10.34 -7.07
N PRO A 198 4.00 -10.54 -6.25
CA PRO A 198 4.54 -9.57 -5.29
C PRO A 198 5.79 -8.82 -5.81
N TRP A 199 6.01 -8.74 -7.13
CA TRP A 199 7.27 -8.29 -7.74
C TRP A 199 7.66 -6.86 -7.38
N GLY A 200 6.71 -5.92 -7.32
CA GLY A 200 7.03 -4.52 -6.98
C GLY A 200 7.66 -4.38 -5.59
N VAL A 201 7.12 -5.09 -4.59
CA VAL A 201 7.69 -5.12 -3.24
C VAL A 201 8.99 -5.91 -3.20
N THR A 202 9.10 -7.01 -3.94
CA THR A 202 10.33 -7.79 -4.08
C THR A 202 11.50 -6.93 -4.59
N ASP A 203 11.24 -6.12 -5.62
CA ASP A 203 12.23 -5.22 -6.22
C ASP A 203 12.70 -4.16 -5.21
N LEU A 204 11.78 -3.55 -4.47
CA LEU A 204 12.13 -2.58 -3.40
C LEU A 204 12.94 -3.23 -2.28
N LYS A 205 12.63 -4.47 -1.88
CA LYS A 205 13.41 -5.25 -0.92
C LYS A 205 14.81 -5.55 -1.43
N ALA A 206 14.95 -5.93 -2.71
CA ALA A 206 16.25 -6.13 -3.34
C ALA A 206 17.09 -4.84 -3.34
N ALA A 207 16.46 -3.69 -3.57
CA ALA A 207 17.13 -2.38 -3.47
C ALA A 207 17.62 -2.11 -2.04
N VAL A 208 16.86 -2.45 -1.00
CA VAL A 208 17.28 -2.34 0.41
C VAL A 208 18.49 -3.25 0.69
N CYS A 209 18.45 -4.50 0.25
CA CYS A 209 19.60 -5.42 0.35
C CYS A 209 20.83 -4.85 -0.36
N TYR A 210 20.66 -4.27 -1.56
CA TYR A 210 21.74 -3.64 -2.31
C TYR A 210 22.38 -2.47 -1.55
N LEU A 211 21.58 -1.62 -0.90
CA LEU A 211 22.09 -0.53 -0.06
C LEU A 211 22.95 -1.07 1.10
N ARG A 212 22.50 -2.16 1.72
CA ARG A 212 23.25 -2.82 2.83
C ARG A 212 24.52 -3.50 2.35
N TYR A 213 24.49 -4.12 1.16
CA TYR A 213 25.70 -4.71 0.56
C TYR A 213 26.77 -3.65 0.27
N ASN A 214 26.36 -2.44 -0.08
CA ASN A 214 27.21 -1.30 -0.40
C ASN A 214 27.40 -0.32 0.78
N ASP A 215 27.27 -0.77 2.03
CA ASP A 215 27.29 0.08 3.23
C ASP A 215 28.53 0.97 3.34
N SER A 216 29.70 0.45 2.96
CA SER A 216 30.96 1.19 2.97
C SER A 216 31.14 2.18 1.81
N LEU A 217 30.25 2.19 0.82
CA LEU A 217 30.36 2.95 -0.42
C LEU A 217 29.25 4.00 -0.57
N ILE A 218 28.12 3.81 0.09
CA ILE A 218 26.97 4.72 0.08
C ILE A 218 26.79 5.29 1.48
N PRO A 219 26.81 6.63 1.67
CA PRO A 219 26.45 7.25 2.95
C PRO A 219 25.02 6.91 3.39
N GLY A 220 24.71 7.15 4.65
CA GLY A 220 23.41 6.91 5.26
C GLY A 220 23.37 5.66 6.12
N SER A 221 22.60 5.73 7.20
CA SER A 221 22.36 4.62 8.11
C SER A 221 21.47 3.57 7.46
N LYS A 222 21.99 2.36 7.30
CA LYS A 222 21.23 1.22 6.74
C LYS A 222 20.18 0.66 7.73
N ASN A 223 20.19 1.18 8.98
CA ASN A 223 19.16 0.92 9.97
C ASN A 223 18.08 2.00 10.02
N ARG A 224 18.22 3.09 9.26
CA ARG A 224 17.28 4.23 9.19
C ARG A 224 16.80 4.44 7.76
N ILE A 225 16.18 3.39 7.20
CA ILE A 225 15.59 3.42 5.85
C ILE A 225 14.09 3.68 6.00
N PHE A 226 13.60 4.72 5.32
CA PHE A 226 12.20 5.13 5.34
C PHE A 226 11.63 5.09 3.93
N THR A 227 10.50 4.42 3.76
CA THR A 227 9.72 4.48 2.51
C THR A 227 8.53 5.42 2.68
N PHE A 228 8.09 6.01 1.58
CA PHE A 228 6.93 6.90 1.58
C PHE A 228 6.22 6.88 0.23
N GLY A 229 4.90 6.83 0.24
CA GLY A 229 4.10 6.75 -0.97
C GLY A 229 2.64 7.11 -0.77
N HIS A 230 1.94 7.29 -1.89
CA HIS A 230 0.52 7.61 -1.95
C HIS A 230 -0.22 6.53 -2.74
N SER A 231 -1.47 6.23 -2.37
CA SER A 231 -2.34 5.29 -3.09
C SER A 231 -1.73 3.87 -3.15
N GLY A 232 -1.54 3.30 -4.35
CA GLY A 232 -0.79 2.04 -4.53
C GLY A 232 0.64 2.11 -4.00
N GLY A 233 1.30 3.28 -4.12
CA GLY A 233 2.62 3.51 -3.51
C GLY A 233 2.57 3.55 -1.99
N GLY A 234 1.50 4.09 -1.41
CA GLY A 234 1.24 4.04 0.03
C GLY A 234 1.05 2.61 0.52
N ALA A 235 0.33 1.78 -0.24
CA ALA A 235 0.16 0.36 0.05
C ALA A 235 1.50 -0.40 0.00
N GLN A 236 2.31 -0.16 -1.02
CA GLN A 236 3.63 -0.80 -1.13
C GLN A 236 4.59 -0.29 -0.05
N SER A 237 4.51 0.98 0.36
CA SER A 237 5.26 1.49 1.52
C SER A 237 4.84 0.78 2.81
N ALA A 238 3.54 0.57 3.02
CA ALA A 238 3.03 -0.20 4.15
C ALA A 238 3.48 -1.68 4.11
N LEU A 239 3.48 -2.30 2.92
CA LEU A 239 4.00 -3.66 2.75
C LEU A 239 5.49 -3.74 3.06
N MET A 240 6.30 -2.79 2.59
CA MET A 240 7.73 -2.73 2.96
C MET A 240 7.91 -2.66 4.48
N GLY A 241 7.08 -1.88 5.18
CA GLY A 241 7.09 -1.80 6.64
C GLY A 241 6.62 -3.07 7.35
N ALA A 242 5.72 -3.83 6.75
CA ALA A 242 5.12 -5.01 7.37
C ALA A 242 5.86 -6.32 7.10
N THR A 243 6.65 -6.41 6.04
CA THR A 243 7.15 -7.68 5.51
C THR A 243 8.68 -7.84 5.57
N GLY A 244 9.38 -7.05 6.40
CA GLY A 244 10.84 -7.16 6.53
C GLY A 244 11.28 -8.58 6.86
N ASP A 245 12.29 -9.07 6.15
CA ASP A 245 12.90 -10.41 6.33
C ASP A 245 11.91 -11.59 6.25
N SER A 246 10.76 -11.40 5.61
CA SER A 246 9.76 -12.45 5.49
C SER A 246 10.15 -13.53 4.49
N ASP A 247 10.06 -14.80 4.93
CA ASP A 247 10.36 -15.97 4.11
C ASP A 247 9.48 -16.07 2.84
N PHE A 248 8.34 -15.41 2.81
CA PHE A 248 7.47 -15.39 1.61
C PHE A 248 8.16 -14.76 0.40
N PHE A 249 9.03 -13.77 0.63
CA PHE A 249 9.74 -13.08 -0.44
C PHE A 249 11.08 -13.73 -0.81
N GLY A 250 11.60 -14.65 0.00
CA GLY A 250 12.89 -15.31 -0.22
C GLY A 250 13.04 -15.93 -1.61
N PRO A 251 12.11 -16.77 -2.09
CA PRO A 251 12.16 -17.35 -3.43
C PRO A 251 12.14 -16.30 -4.55
N TYR A 252 11.35 -15.23 -4.41
CA TYR A 252 11.27 -14.13 -5.37
C TYR A 252 12.57 -13.35 -5.42
N LEU A 253 13.14 -12.97 -4.27
CA LEU A 253 14.45 -12.31 -4.16
C LEU A 253 15.56 -13.17 -4.76
N SER A 254 15.52 -14.47 -4.49
CA SER A 254 16.49 -15.44 -5.04
C SER A 254 16.41 -15.53 -6.56
N SER A 255 15.19 -15.52 -7.12
CA SER A 255 14.98 -15.67 -8.58
C SER A 255 15.57 -14.51 -9.38
N ILE A 256 15.51 -13.27 -8.87
CA ILE A 256 16.12 -12.09 -9.47
C ILE A 256 17.60 -11.92 -9.10
N GLY A 257 18.15 -12.80 -8.27
CA GLY A 257 19.53 -12.68 -7.80
C GLY A 257 19.79 -11.46 -6.93
N ALA A 258 18.86 -11.16 -6.02
CA ALA A 258 19.05 -10.11 -5.01
C ALA A 258 20.26 -10.42 -4.10
N LEU A 259 20.93 -9.37 -3.62
CA LEU A 259 22.11 -9.51 -2.75
C LEU A 259 21.66 -9.80 -1.32
N MET A 260 21.23 -11.04 -1.05
CA MET A 260 20.70 -11.46 0.26
C MET A 260 21.79 -11.74 1.31
N THR A 261 23.06 -11.73 0.92
CA THR A 261 24.20 -11.91 1.83
C THR A 261 25.31 -10.92 1.51
N ASP A 262 26.08 -10.52 2.53
CA ASP A 262 27.30 -9.74 2.33
C ASP A 262 28.43 -10.58 1.70
N ALA A 263 29.56 -9.96 1.40
CA ALA A 263 30.73 -10.63 0.82
C ALA A 263 31.33 -11.74 1.71
N LYS A 264 30.92 -11.84 2.97
CA LYS A 264 31.33 -12.88 3.93
C LYS A 264 30.27 -13.96 4.12
N GLY A 265 29.14 -13.88 3.38
CA GLY A 265 28.02 -14.81 3.48
C GLY A 265 27.07 -14.54 4.65
N LYS A 266 27.19 -13.41 5.37
CA LYS A 266 26.25 -13.02 6.42
C LYS A 266 24.94 -12.53 5.79
N PRO A 267 23.76 -12.98 6.26
CA PRO A 267 22.48 -12.49 5.76
C PRO A 267 22.35 -10.97 5.85
N LEU A 268 21.82 -10.36 4.81
CA LEU A 268 21.43 -8.96 4.74
C LEU A 268 19.91 -8.87 4.89
N SER A 269 19.48 -8.08 5.86
CA SER A 269 18.05 -7.82 6.07
C SER A 269 17.47 -6.93 4.97
N ASP A 270 16.21 -7.12 4.62
CA ASP A 270 15.44 -6.21 3.75
C ASP A 270 14.45 -5.34 4.55
N ALA A 271 14.42 -5.45 5.87
CA ALA A 271 13.57 -4.67 6.75
C ALA A 271 13.90 -3.18 6.69
N ILE A 272 12.89 -2.33 6.84
CA ILE A 272 13.03 -0.87 6.90
C ILE A 272 12.69 -0.36 8.30
N ASP A 273 13.05 0.89 8.58
CA ASP A 273 12.83 1.51 9.88
C ASP A 273 11.49 2.26 9.98
N GLY A 274 11.04 2.85 8.88
CA GLY A 274 9.78 3.56 8.88
C GLY A 274 9.03 3.55 7.56
N ALA A 275 7.71 3.60 7.65
CA ALA A 275 6.80 3.63 6.52
C ALA A 275 5.80 4.81 6.65
N GLN A 276 5.80 5.70 5.65
CA GLN A 276 4.77 6.69 5.46
C GLN A 276 3.81 6.25 4.36
N ALA A 277 2.52 6.24 4.64
CA ALA A 277 1.48 5.88 3.70
C ALA A 277 0.38 6.96 3.67
N TRP A 278 0.20 7.61 2.50
CA TRP A 278 -0.92 8.51 2.25
C TRP A 278 -2.01 7.77 1.49
N CYS A 279 -3.23 7.77 1.98
CA CYS A 279 -4.39 7.13 1.35
C CYS A 279 -4.05 5.74 0.79
N PRO A 280 -3.43 4.82 1.56
CA PRO A 280 -2.98 3.55 1.02
C PRO A 280 -4.16 2.69 0.53
N ILE A 281 -4.07 2.16 -0.68
CA ILE A 281 -4.96 1.10 -1.18
C ILE A 281 -4.42 -0.22 -0.64
N THR A 282 -4.87 -0.62 0.53
CA THR A 282 -4.26 -1.72 1.30
C THR A 282 -5.30 -2.71 1.81
N ASN A 283 -4.85 -3.77 2.48
CA ASN A 283 -5.67 -4.84 3.05
C ASN A 283 -6.55 -5.53 1.99
N LEU A 284 -5.94 -5.87 0.85
CA LEU A 284 -6.65 -6.39 -0.33
C LEU A 284 -7.38 -7.71 -0.08
N THR A 285 -7.07 -8.44 0.99
CA THR A 285 -7.84 -9.63 1.40
C THR A 285 -9.25 -9.30 1.88
N GLN A 286 -9.50 -8.02 2.26
CA GLN A 286 -10.75 -7.57 2.85
C GLN A 286 -11.24 -6.22 2.29
N ALA A 287 -10.51 -5.65 1.34
CA ALA A 287 -10.80 -4.31 0.84
C ALA A 287 -12.19 -4.22 0.21
N ASP A 288 -12.63 -5.22 -0.55
CA ASP A 288 -13.95 -5.27 -1.17
C ASP A 288 -15.07 -5.34 -0.12
N PHE A 289 -14.90 -6.19 0.89
CA PHE A 289 -15.85 -6.32 2.00
C PHE A 289 -15.93 -5.05 2.85
N SER A 290 -14.78 -4.45 3.14
CA SER A 290 -14.66 -3.17 3.82
C SER A 290 -15.38 -2.05 3.07
N TYR A 291 -15.20 -2.02 1.76
CA TYR A 291 -15.82 -1.03 0.88
C TYR A 291 -17.34 -1.15 0.86
N GLU A 292 -17.85 -2.37 0.73
CA GLU A 292 -19.29 -2.60 0.71
C GLU A 292 -19.93 -2.33 2.08
N TRP A 293 -19.26 -2.67 3.19
CA TRP A 293 -19.78 -2.36 4.52
C TRP A 293 -19.81 -0.86 4.81
N MET A 294 -18.74 -0.13 4.49
CA MET A 294 -18.68 1.30 4.82
C MET A 294 -19.43 2.18 3.82
N MET A 295 -19.39 1.84 2.53
CA MET A 295 -19.87 2.73 1.47
C MET A 295 -20.90 2.09 0.56
N GLY A 296 -20.65 0.87 0.08
CA GLY A 296 -21.52 0.25 -0.94
C GLY A 296 -22.94 0.01 -0.47
N GLN A 297 -23.14 -0.38 0.79
CA GLN A 297 -24.50 -0.59 1.32
C GLN A 297 -25.39 0.66 1.30
N TYR A 298 -24.78 1.85 1.29
CA TYR A 298 -25.49 3.15 1.24
C TYR A 298 -25.59 3.71 -0.19
N ALA A 299 -24.97 3.07 -1.16
CA ALA A 299 -25.06 3.45 -2.55
C ALA A 299 -26.31 2.82 -3.21
N ASN A 300 -26.87 3.54 -4.16
CA ASN A 300 -27.96 3.07 -5.02
C ASN A 300 -27.64 3.46 -6.47
N ASP A 301 -26.49 2.97 -6.94
CA ASP A 301 -26.02 3.11 -8.32
C ASP A 301 -26.54 1.96 -9.19
N CYS A 302 -26.20 1.97 -10.48
CA CYS A 302 -26.66 0.96 -11.42
C CYS A 302 -26.22 -0.48 -11.05
N GLU A 303 -25.06 -0.64 -10.42
CA GLU A 303 -24.56 -1.96 -10.00
C GLU A 303 -25.15 -2.41 -8.65
N ARG A 304 -25.63 -1.47 -7.82
CA ARG A 304 -26.28 -1.75 -6.53
C ARG A 304 -27.78 -1.46 -6.55
N ALA A 305 -28.40 -1.52 -7.73
CA ALA A 305 -29.83 -1.32 -7.89
C ALA A 305 -30.64 -2.42 -7.18
N TYR A 306 -31.81 -2.05 -6.66
CA TYR A 306 -32.70 -3.02 -6.03
C TYR A 306 -33.13 -4.13 -7.02
N GLY A 307 -33.10 -5.38 -6.55
CA GLY A 307 -33.52 -6.53 -7.34
C GLY A 307 -32.42 -7.13 -8.24
N THR A 308 -31.17 -6.65 -8.13
CA THR A 308 -30.02 -7.23 -8.84
C THR A 308 -29.24 -8.22 -7.97
N TRP A 309 -28.58 -9.20 -8.60
CA TRP A 309 -27.67 -10.10 -7.88
C TRP A 309 -26.43 -9.38 -7.36
N THR A 310 -26.01 -8.35 -8.06
CA THR A 310 -24.86 -7.50 -7.65
C THR A 310 -25.16 -6.76 -6.35
N ARG A 311 -26.39 -6.28 -6.14
CA ARG A 311 -26.80 -5.76 -4.84
C ARG A 311 -26.83 -6.84 -3.77
N ALA A 312 -27.27 -8.05 -4.12
CA ALA A 312 -27.32 -9.15 -3.15
C ALA A 312 -25.93 -9.53 -2.64
N ILE A 313 -24.92 -9.63 -3.54
CA ILE A 313 -23.53 -9.91 -3.13
C ILE A 313 -22.91 -8.73 -2.38
N SER A 314 -23.19 -7.47 -2.75
CA SER A 314 -22.78 -6.28 -2.00
C SER A 314 -23.23 -6.35 -0.54
N GLN A 315 -24.51 -6.68 -0.32
CA GLN A 315 -25.06 -6.83 1.03
C GLN A 315 -24.43 -7.99 1.80
N ASP A 316 -24.09 -9.09 1.12
CA ASP A 316 -23.43 -10.22 1.74
C ASP A 316 -21.98 -9.89 2.12
N MET A 317 -21.25 -9.15 1.29
CA MET A 317 -19.95 -8.64 1.66
C MET A 317 -20.03 -7.75 2.90
N ALA A 318 -20.99 -6.83 2.94
CA ALA A 318 -21.21 -5.95 4.10
C ALA A 318 -21.56 -6.75 5.38
N ARG A 319 -22.35 -7.83 5.27
CA ARG A 319 -22.67 -8.72 6.40
C ARG A 319 -21.45 -9.49 6.90
N ASN A 320 -20.67 -10.03 5.97
CA ASN A 320 -19.51 -10.86 6.32
C ASN A 320 -18.33 -10.02 6.85
N TYR A 321 -18.25 -8.72 6.51
CA TYR A 321 -17.21 -7.85 7.05
C TYR A 321 -17.19 -7.81 8.59
N ALA A 322 -18.36 -7.85 9.25
CA ALA A 322 -18.42 -7.84 10.71
C ALA A 322 -17.76 -9.08 11.33
N ALA A 323 -17.93 -10.25 10.73
CA ALA A 323 -17.26 -11.47 11.21
C ALA A 323 -15.73 -11.35 11.09
N TYR A 324 -15.24 -10.87 9.95
CA TYR A 324 -13.83 -10.61 9.75
C TYR A 324 -13.27 -9.62 10.78
N LEU A 325 -13.93 -8.46 10.94
CA LEU A 325 -13.50 -7.45 11.91
C LEU A 325 -13.42 -8.01 13.33
N ASN A 326 -14.47 -8.70 13.76
CA ASN A 326 -14.54 -9.26 15.10
C ASN A 326 -13.44 -10.31 15.34
N ASN A 327 -13.03 -11.05 14.32
CA ASN A 327 -11.96 -12.03 14.42
C ASN A 327 -10.57 -11.39 14.47
N MET A 328 -10.38 -10.16 13.99
CA MET A 328 -9.11 -9.45 14.14
C MET A 328 -8.79 -9.09 15.60
N GLN A 329 -9.77 -9.12 16.50
CA GLN A 329 -9.60 -8.81 17.93
C GLN A 329 -8.92 -7.44 18.15
N LEU A 330 -9.29 -6.45 17.34
CA LEU A 330 -8.75 -5.10 17.45
C LEU A 330 -9.21 -4.43 18.75
N LYS A 331 -8.35 -3.58 19.32
CA LYS A 331 -8.59 -2.88 20.57
C LYS A 331 -8.35 -1.38 20.42
N ASP A 332 -9.09 -0.61 21.21
CA ASP A 332 -8.83 0.83 21.37
C ASP A 332 -7.56 1.09 22.21
N GLU A 333 -7.25 2.36 22.45
CA GLU A 333 -6.09 2.81 23.23
C GLU A 333 -6.17 2.41 24.72
N ASN A 334 -7.37 2.08 25.19
CA ASN A 334 -7.63 1.65 26.58
C ASN A 334 -7.61 0.12 26.73
N GLY A 335 -7.41 -0.60 25.61
CA GLY A 335 -7.41 -2.06 25.56
C GLY A 335 -8.82 -2.69 25.46
N ASN A 336 -9.87 -1.91 25.24
CA ASN A 336 -11.22 -2.41 25.04
C ASN A 336 -11.36 -3.01 23.65
N LEU A 337 -12.03 -4.16 23.56
CA LEU A 337 -12.26 -4.85 22.31
C LEU A 337 -13.22 -4.06 21.42
N LEU A 338 -12.84 -3.88 20.18
CA LEU A 338 -13.63 -3.24 19.14
C LEU A 338 -14.38 -4.28 18.31
N THR A 339 -15.70 -4.22 18.32
CA THR A 339 -16.56 -5.20 17.62
C THR A 339 -17.69 -4.51 16.87
N LEU A 340 -18.15 -5.16 15.81
CA LEU A 340 -19.40 -4.84 15.14
C LEU A 340 -20.50 -5.80 15.60
N SER A 341 -21.66 -5.25 15.92
CA SER A 341 -22.87 -6.02 16.17
C SER A 341 -23.43 -6.53 14.85
N GLN A 342 -23.96 -7.76 14.84
CA GLN A 342 -24.60 -8.32 13.66
C GLN A 342 -26.09 -7.93 13.63
N GLY A 343 -26.57 -7.57 12.46
CA GLY A 343 -27.96 -7.25 12.25
C GLY A 343 -28.20 -5.98 11.42
N TRP A 344 -29.44 -5.59 11.36
CA TRP A 344 -29.89 -4.33 10.78
C TRP A 344 -30.55 -3.51 11.91
N ASP A 345 -30.01 -2.34 12.22
CA ASP A 345 -30.46 -1.50 13.36
C ASP A 345 -31.07 -0.15 12.93
N GLY A 346 -31.40 0.01 11.65
CA GLY A 346 -31.90 1.26 11.08
C GLY A 346 -30.82 2.17 10.51
N ASN A 347 -29.55 2.02 10.93
CA ASN A 347 -28.41 2.77 10.40
C ASN A 347 -27.75 2.07 9.21
N GLY A 348 -27.94 0.77 9.06
CA GLY A 348 -27.36 -0.06 8.03
C GLY A 348 -27.07 -1.49 8.46
N ILE A 349 -26.46 -2.27 7.59
CA ILE A 349 -26.02 -3.65 7.84
C ILE A 349 -24.84 -3.60 8.82
N ASN A 350 -25.01 -4.25 9.99
CA ASN A 350 -23.98 -4.31 11.03
C ASN A 350 -23.44 -2.92 11.43
N ALA A 351 -24.29 -1.89 11.41
CA ALA A 351 -23.90 -0.49 11.60
C ALA A 351 -24.05 -0.06 13.08
N SER A 352 -23.58 -0.91 14.00
CA SER A 352 -23.53 -0.66 15.42
C SER A 352 -22.41 -1.46 16.11
N GLY A 353 -22.12 -1.14 17.37
CA GLY A 353 -21.08 -1.78 18.16
C GLY A 353 -19.89 -0.86 18.44
N THR A 354 -18.95 -1.33 19.28
CA THR A 354 -17.82 -0.51 19.74
C THR A 354 -16.89 -0.05 18.64
N TYR A 355 -16.71 -0.85 17.58
CA TYR A 355 -15.94 -0.43 16.41
C TYR A 355 -16.64 0.66 15.60
N TYR A 356 -17.97 0.55 15.42
CA TYR A 356 -18.75 1.58 14.73
C TYR A 356 -18.65 2.92 15.46
N ASP A 357 -18.82 2.91 16.79
CA ASP A 357 -18.72 4.11 17.60
C ASP A 357 -17.32 4.71 17.60
N TYR A 358 -16.29 3.86 17.64
CA TYR A 358 -14.89 4.30 17.55
C TYR A 358 -14.63 5.00 16.22
N MET A 359 -15.00 4.38 15.09
CA MET A 359 -14.80 4.96 13.76
C MET A 359 -15.61 6.26 13.57
N ARG A 360 -16.83 6.31 14.09
CA ARG A 360 -17.65 7.53 14.11
C ARG A 360 -16.94 8.65 14.90
N GLY A 361 -16.33 8.32 16.03
CA GLY A 361 -15.51 9.25 16.83
C GLY A 361 -14.27 9.75 16.09
N VAL A 362 -13.61 8.90 15.27
CA VAL A 362 -12.49 9.31 14.41
C VAL A 362 -12.93 10.33 13.36
N ILE A 363 -14.08 10.10 12.71
CA ILE A 363 -14.66 11.03 11.72
C ILE A 363 -15.05 12.36 12.40
N GLU A 364 -15.70 12.29 13.58
CA GLU A 364 -16.07 13.44 14.38
C GLU A 364 -14.86 14.27 14.83
N THR A 365 -13.79 13.61 15.28
CA THR A 365 -12.53 14.27 15.65
C THR A 365 -11.93 15.02 14.45
N SER A 366 -11.96 14.45 13.27
CA SER A 366 -11.46 15.10 12.06
C SER A 366 -12.27 16.35 11.69
N LEU A 367 -13.60 16.31 11.83
CA LEU A 367 -14.44 17.49 11.65
C LEU A 367 -14.13 18.57 12.69
N ASN A 368 -13.93 18.19 13.95
CA ASN A 368 -13.61 19.14 15.01
C ASN A 368 -12.24 19.78 14.83
N HIS A 369 -11.23 19.05 14.35
CA HIS A 369 -9.95 19.63 13.92
C HIS A 369 -10.17 20.66 12.81
N PHE A 370 -10.95 20.31 11.78
CA PHE A 370 -11.24 21.24 10.69
C PHE A 370 -11.92 22.52 11.18
N LEU A 371 -12.89 22.44 12.09
CA LEU A 371 -13.56 23.61 12.66
C LEU A 371 -12.63 24.47 13.53
N SER A 372 -11.69 23.86 14.24
CA SER A 372 -10.73 24.59 15.10
C SER A 372 -9.61 25.26 14.30
N ASP A 373 -9.15 24.61 13.22
CA ASP A 373 -7.99 25.05 12.46
C ASP A 373 -8.32 26.11 11.40
N ASN A 374 -9.61 26.24 11.04
CA ASN A 374 -10.06 27.18 10.02
C ASN A 374 -10.76 28.40 10.62
N LYS A 375 -10.43 29.56 10.08
CA LYS A 375 -11.10 30.81 10.42
C LYS A 375 -12.25 31.08 9.44
N PHE A 376 -13.38 31.49 9.99
CA PHE A 376 -14.52 31.94 9.19
C PHE A 376 -14.55 33.47 9.10
N PRO A 377 -14.95 34.07 7.94
CA PRO A 377 -15.48 33.42 6.73
C PRO A 377 -14.47 32.50 6.03
N LEU A 378 -14.93 31.32 5.59
CA LEU A 378 -14.12 30.30 4.93
C LEU A 378 -14.65 30.00 3.53
N THR A 379 -13.81 30.14 2.51
CA THR A 379 -14.15 29.76 1.14
C THR A 379 -13.61 28.37 0.82
N LEU A 380 -14.47 27.46 0.41
CA LEU A 380 -14.14 26.12 -0.04
C LEU A 380 -14.58 25.91 -1.49
N GLY A 381 -13.93 25.01 -2.19
CA GLY A 381 -14.14 24.74 -3.60
C GLY A 381 -13.12 25.44 -4.50
N GLY A 382 -13.25 25.27 -5.81
CA GLY A 382 -12.22 25.67 -6.76
C GLY A 382 -11.27 24.54 -7.11
N SER A 383 -10.13 24.84 -7.73
CA SER A 383 -9.17 23.85 -8.23
C SER A 383 -8.13 23.42 -7.17
N ASP A 384 -8.53 23.23 -5.92
CA ASP A 384 -7.59 22.93 -4.82
C ASP A 384 -6.98 21.51 -4.89
N PHE A 385 -7.23 20.79 -5.96
CA PHE A 385 -6.65 19.49 -6.18
C PHE A 385 -5.27 19.60 -6.85
N HIS A 386 -4.24 19.81 -6.07
CA HIS A 386 -2.86 19.54 -6.47
C HIS A 386 -2.49 18.10 -6.05
N MET A 387 -2.58 17.16 -7.00
CA MET A 387 -1.69 16.01 -6.91
C MET A 387 -0.29 16.60 -7.08
N ASP A 388 0.48 16.62 -6.00
CA ASP A 388 1.90 17.03 -6.05
C ASP A 388 2.56 16.26 -7.20
N GLY A 389 3.18 17.00 -8.12
CA GLY A 389 3.75 16.40 -9.32
C GLY A 389 4.93 15.54 -8.96
N GLY A 390 4.82 14.22 -8.98
CA GLY A 390 5.89 13.23 -8.83
C GLY A 390 6.92 13.51 -7.72
N PHE A 391 7.62 12.49 -7.29
CA PHE A 391 8.69 12.66 -6.31
C PHE A 391 9.98 13.16 -6.95
N PRO A 392 10.82 13.95 -6.22
CA PRO A 392 12.10 14.42 -6.73
C PRO A 392 12.99 13.32 -7.30
N GLY A 393 13.82 13.66 -8.26
CA GLY A 393 14.76 12.72 -8.88
C GLY A 393 14.18 11.84 -9.97
N GLN A 394 12.86 11.78 -10.14
CA GLN A 394 12.20 10.88 -11.09
C GLN A 394 12.25 11.40 -12.56
N GLY A 395 12.32 12.71 -12.74
CA GLY A 395 12.18 13.34 -14.05
C GLY A 395 10.73 13.43 -14.55
N PRO A 396 10.53 13.99 -15.77
CA PRO A 396 9.20 14.08 -16.36
C PRO A 396 8.60 12.68 -16.59
N GLN A 397 7.48 12.39 -15.96
CA GLN A 397 6.73 11.14 -16.16
C GLN A 397 5.50 11.44 -17.02
N GLN A 398 5.24 10.57 -17.99
CA GLN A 398 3.92 10.51 -18.59
C GLN A 398 3.01 9.78 -17.60
N ARG A 399 2.07 10.50 -16.99
CA ARG A 399 1.05 9.88 -16.13
C ARG A 399 0.19 8.95 -16.97
N PRO A 400 -0.14 7.75 -16.47
CA PRO A 400 -1.20 6.95 -17.08
C PRO A 400 -2.47 7.80 -17.18
N THR A 401 -3.12 7.80 -18.34
CA THR A 401 -4.38 8.54 -18.56
C THR A 401 -5.59 7.82 -18.01
N SER A 402 -5.44 6.55 -17.62
CA SER A 402 -6.48 5.71 -17.00
C SER A 402 -5.85 4.69 -16.05
N MET A 403 -6.68 4.08 -15.17
CA MET A 403 -6.22 3.01 -14.27
C MET A 403 -5.85 1.74 -15.01
N VAL A 404 -6.43 1.47 -16.17
CA VAL A 404 -6.17 0.29 -17.00
C VAL A 404 -5.82 0.70 -18.43
N PRO A 405 -4.96 -0.03 -19.15
CA PRO A 405 -4.69 0.22 -20.55
C PRO A 405 -5.99 0.21 -21.39
N GLY A 406 -6.25 1.29 -22.13
CA GLY A 406 -7.48 1.42 -22.90
C GLY A 406 -8.76 1.69 -22.09
N GLY A 407 -8.62 1.85 -20.76
CA GLY A 407 -9.74 2.15 -19.87
C GLY A 407 -10.23 3.60 -19.97
N LYS A 408 -11.34 3.90 -19.28
CA LYS A 408 -11.84 5.27 -19.19
C LYS A 408 -10.81 6.17 -18.53
N PRO A 409 -10.62 7.40 -19.03
CA PRO A 409 -9.76 8.38 -18.37
C PRO A 409 -10.16 8.55 -16.89
N PHE A 410 -9.16 8.83 -16.03
CA PHE A 410 -9.48 9.24 -14.66
C PHE A 410 -10.57 10.33 -14.69
N PRO A 411 -11.59 10.23 -13.84
CA PRO A 411 -12.55 11.31 -13.68
C PRO A 411 -11.76 12.59 -13.43
N LYS A 412 -11.93 13.59 -14.27
CA LYS A 412 -11.48 14.93 -13.90
C LYS A 412 -12.37 15.36 -12.74
N ASP A 413 -11.76 15.64 -11.61
CA ASP A 413 -12.48 16.35 -10.55
C ASP A 413 -13.04 17.61 -11.18
N THR A 414 -14.36 17.67 -11.26
CA THR A 414 -15.03 18.89 -11.69
C THR A 414 -14.79 19.89 -10.57
N PRO A 415 -14.14 21.05 -10.86
CA PRO A 415 -14.00 22.07 -9.85
C PRO A 415 -15.39 22.39 -9.30
N THR A 416 -15.55 22.28 -8.00
CA THR A 416 -16.76 22.78 -7.35
C THR A 416 -16.68 24.31 -7.36
N GLU A 417 -17.77 24.97 -7.70
CA GLU A 417 -17.83 26.44 -7.59
C GLU A 417 -17.44 26.86 -6.18
N PRO A 418 -16.54 27.85 -6.03
CA PRO A 418 -16.14 28.34 -4.72
C PRO A 418 -17.37 28.82 -3.93
N HIS A 419 -17.51 28.36 -2.70
CA HIS A 419 -18.56 28.78 -1.79
C HIS A 419 -17.96 29.33 -0.50
N THR A 420 -18.44 30.51 -0.06
CA THR A 420 -17.97 31.16 1.16
C THR A 420 -18.99 30.97 2.28
N TYR A 421 -18.57 30.26 3.31
CA TYR A 421 -19.32 30.07 4.56
C TYR A 421 -18.95 31.19 5.53
N GLN A 422 -19.95 31.91 6.02
CA GLN A 422 -19.74 33.06 6.91
C GLN A 422 -19.39 32.62 8.32
N THR A 423 -19.96 31.51 8.78
CA THR A 423 -19.80 30.96 10.12
C THR A 423 -19.59 29.45 10.09
N PRO A 424 -19.05 28.83 11.15
CA PRO A 424 -19.07 27.38 11.31
C PRO A 424 -20.46 26.77 11.24
N GLN A 425 -21.50 27.46 11.76
CA GLN A 425 -22.89 27.01 11.66
C GLN A 425 -23.35 26.91 10.22
N ASP A 426 -23.07 27.94 9.37
CA ASP A 426 -23.43 27.90 7.94
C ASP A 426 -22.80 26.69 7.23
N TYR A 427 -21.55 26.38 7.59
CA TYR A 427 -20.87 25.20 7.05
C TYR A 427 -21.57 23.91 7.48
N ILE A 428 -21.87 23.75 8.76
CA ILE A 428 -22.56 22.57 9.30
C ILE A 428 -23.98 22.44 8.71
N ASP A 429 -24.71 23.54 8.55
CA ASP A 429 -26.05 23.54 7.95
C ASP A 429 -25.99 23.08 6.48
N SER A 430 -24.94 23.48 5.75
CA SER A 430 -24.74 23.01 4.37
C SER A 430 -24.46 21.50 4.29
N LEU A 431 -23.79 20.91 5.28
CA LEU A 431 -23.54 19.47 5.37
C LEU A 431 -24.80 18.69 5.77
N ASN A 432 -25.62 19.27 6.62
CA ASN A 432 -26.86 18.66 7.09
C ASN A 432 -27.96 18.61 6.02
N GLY A 433 -28.16 19.70 5.29
CA GLY A 433 -29.31 19.83 4.41
C GLY A 433 -30.63 19.62 5.18
N ASP A 434 -31.60 18.94 4.56
CA ASP A 434 -32.93 18.72 5.14
C ASP A 434 -33.01 17.61 6.20
N ASP A 435 -31.95 16.79 6.31
CA ASP A 435 -31.89 15.66 7.25
C ASP A 435 -30.62 15.77 8.11
N PRO A 436 -30.71 16.41 9.29
CA PRO A 436 -29.55 16.69 10.13
C PRO A 436 -28.91 15.43 10.69
N TRP A 437 -27.62 15.28 10.44
CA TRP A 437 -26.76 14.19 10.95
C TRP A 437 -25.58 14.69 11.77
N ILE A 438 -25.35 16.02 11.78
CA ILE A 438 -24.35 16.69 12.59
C ILE A 438 -25.05 17.65 13.53
N THR A 439 -24.77 17.58 14.81
CA THR A 439 -25.14 18.61 15.80
C THR A 439 -23.93 19.47 16.08
N TYR A 440 -24.13 20.81 16.20
CA TYR A 440 -23.05 21.76 16.43
C TYR A 440 -23.32 22.60 17.68
N ASP A 441 -22.31 22.74 18.53
CA ASP A 441 -22.33 23.64 19.69
C ASP A 441 -21.42 24.84 19.41
N ALA A 442 -22.04 25.98 19.17
CA ALA A 442 -21.35 27.24 18.88
C ALA A 442 -20.56 27.78 20.10
N LYS A 443 -20.87 27.37 21.33
CA LYS A 443 -20.15 27.82 22.54
C LYS A 443 -18.76 27.17 22.63
N THR A 444 -18.69 25.92 22.26
CA THR A 444 -17.44 25.13 22.33
C THR A 444 -16.76 24.99 20.95
N ASN A 445 -17.40 25.46 19.89
CA ASN A 445 -16.98 25.25 18.48
C ASN A 445 -16.75 23.76 18.19
N THR A 446 -17.68 22.90 18.64
CA THR A 446 -17.57 21.44 18.45
C THR A 446 -18.81 20.86 17.79
N ALA A 447 -18.61 19.83 17.01
CA ALA A 447 -19.66 19.08 16.31
C ALA A 447 -19.68 17.62 16.77
N LYS A 448 -20.86 16.99 16.72
CA LYS A 448 -21.07 15.56 16.92
C LYS A 448 -21.74 14.96 15.70
N ILE A 449 -21.26 13.79 15.30
CA ILE A 449 -21.77 13.03 14.15
C ILE A 449 -22.63 11.89 14.67
N THR A 450 -23.84 11.74 14.11
CA THR A 450 -24.79 10.70 14.54
C THR A 450 -24.71 9.42 13.69
N SER A 451 -24.30 9.50 12.42
CA SER A 451 -24.37 8.39 11.48
C SER A 451 -23.21 8.38 10.48
N ILE A 452 -22.50 7.24 10.41
CA ILE A 452 -21.51 6.97 9.34
C ILE A 452 -22.22 6.84 7.99
N GLY A 453 -23.42 6.25 7.94
CA GLY A 453 -24.21 6.13 6.72
C GLY A 453 -24.56 7.49 6.12
N ALA A 454 -24.92 8.47 6.94
CA ALA A 454 -25.17 9.84 6.46
C ALA A 454 -23.88 10.51 5.96
N PHE A 455 -22.75 10.33 6.67
CA PHE A 455 -21.45 10.79 6.20
C PHE A 455 -21.08 10.22 4.84
N THR A 456 -21.20 8.90 4.67
CA THR A 456 -20.85 8.23 3.42
C THR A 456 -21.76 8.62 2.26
N SER A 457 -23.06 8.64 2.49
CA SER A 457 -24.03 9.00 1.43
C SER A 457 -23.84 10.42 0.90
N ARG A 458 -23.27 11.33 1.69
CA ARG A 458 -23.15 12.75 1.35
C ARG A 458 -21.75 13.15 0.93
N LEU A 459 -20.73 12.73 1.68
CA LEU A 459 -19.36 13.24 1.55
C LEU A 459 -18.36 12.20 1.05
N LYS A 460 -18.49 10.93 1.47
CA LYS A 460 -17.57 9.84 1.10
C LYS A 460 -18.32 8.80 0.21
N LYS A 461 -18.93 9.26 -0.85
CA LYS A 461 -19.73 8.39 -1.73
C LYS A 461 -18.88 7.29 -2.37
N ALA A 462 -19.46 6.10 -2.52
CA ALA A 462 -18.86 5.04 -3.30
C ALA A 462 -18.61 5.50 -4.73
N SER A 463 -17.36 5.45 -5.18
CA SER A 463 -16.93 5.83 -6.53
C SER A 463 -16.65 4.64 -7.43
N LYS A 464 -16.55 3.43 -6.85
CA LYS A 464 -16.27 2.17 -7.53
C LYS A 464 -17.50 1.26 -7.51
N GLY A 465 -17.60 0.38 -8.52
CA GLY A 465 -18.63 -0.65 -8.62
C GLY A 465 -18.43 -1.82 -7.67
N ILE A 466 -19.18 -2.91 -7.93
CA ILE A 466 -19.05 -4.15 -7.17
C ILE A 466 -17.71 -4.81 -7.46
N GLY A 467 -17.06 -5.28 -6.40
CA GLY A 467 -15.65 -5.63 -6.46
C GLY A 467 -14.84 -4.36 -6.69
N ALA A 468 -14.80 -3.48 -5.68
CA ALA A 468 -14.13 -2.17 -5.76
C ALA A 468 -12.66 -2.30 -6.12
N PHE A 469 -12.06 -3.44 -5.84
CA PHE A 469 -10.66 -3.80 -6.12
C PHE A 469 -10.56 -5.02 -7.02
N ASP A 470 -11.38 -6.05 -6.81
CA ASP A 470 -11.51 -7.21 -7.71
C ASP A 470 -12.83 -7.14 -8.48
N SER A 471 -12.87 -6.32 -9.52
CA SER A 471 -14.10 -6.03 -10.24
C SER A 471 -14.59 -7.22 -11.07
N THR A 472 -15.90 -7.42 -11.09
CA THR A 472 -16.55 -8.46 -11.92
C THR A 472 -16.23 -8.39 -13.41
N THR A 473 -15.62 -7.30 -13.86
CA THR A 473 -15.23 -7.02 -15.26
C THR A 473 -13.72 -6.91 -15.46
N LEU A 474 -12.91 -7.27 -14.45
CA LEU A 474 -11.44 -7.17 -14.45
C LEU A 474 -10.93 -5.74 -14.78
N SER A 475 -11.67 -4.71 -14.38
CA SER A 475 -11.44 -3.33 -14.79
C SER A 475 -10.67 -2.49 -13.76
N GLN A 476 -10.26 -3.07 -12.64
CA GLN A 476 -9.49 -2.38 -11.61
C GLN A 476 -7.98 -2.56 -11.81
N ALA A 477 -7.21 -1.63 -11.26
CA ALA A 477 -5.76 -1.70 -11.26
C ALA A 477 -5.24 -2.95 -10.53
N GLU A 478 -5.97 -3.37 -9.50
CA GLU A 478 -5.66 -4.53 -8.69
C GLU A 478 -5.86 -5.84 -9.48
N ASN A 479 -6.83 -5.91 -10.40
CA ASN A 479 -6.94 -7.04 -11.31
C ASN A 479 -5.67 -7.21 -12.18
N LEU A 480 -5.10 -6.10 -12.67
CA LEU A 480 -3.81 -6.11 -13.37
C LEU A 480 -2.65 -6.49 -12.45
N LEU A 481 -2.67 -6.01 -11.20
CA LEU A 481 -1.66 -6.34 -10.20
C LEU A 481 -1.57 -7.85 -9.95
N PHE A 482 -2.68 -8.56 -10.02
CA PHE A 482 -2.73 -10.01 -9.83
C PHE A 482 -2.64 -10.82 -11.13
N GLY A 483 -2.48 -10.20 -12.28
CA GLY A 483 -2.06 -10.87 -13.52
C GLY A 483 -0.77 -11.67 -13.33
N ASN A 484 -0.43 -12.55 -14.27
CA ASN A 484 0.65 -13.53 -14.07
C ASN A 484 1.65 -13.62 -15.25
N GLY A 485 1.70 -12.61 -16.11
CA GLY A 485 2.53 -12.60 -17.31
C GLY A 485 1.86 -13.28 -18.51
N LYS A 486 1.12 -14.35 -18.32
CA LYS A 486 0.32 -15.02 -19.36
C LYS A 486 -1.05 -14.39 -19.53
N VAL A 487 -1.61 -13.93 -18.43
CA VAL A 487 -2.90 -13.23 -18.36
C VAL A 487 -2.68 -11.88 -17.68
N SER A 488 -3.03 -10.80 -18.38
CA SER A 488 -2.73 -9.43 -17.94
C SER A 488 -3.57 -8.98 -16.75
N ALA A 489 -4.80 -9.47 -16.62
CA ALA A 489 -5.70 -9.14 -15.51
C ALA A 489 -6.42 -10.39 -15.03
N MET A 490 -6.54 -10.57 -13.71
CA MET A 490 -7.13 -11.75 -13.10
C MET A 490 -7.94 -11.38 -11.86
N HIS A 491 -8.92 -12.22 -11.55
CA HIS A 491 -9.54 -12.23 -10.23
C HIS A 491 -8.58 -12.77 -9.17
N PHE A 492 -8.69 -12.22 -7.97
CA PHE A 492 -7.80 -12.55 -6.87
C PHE A 492 -8.49 -12.63 -5.50
N ASP A 493 -9.71 -12.06 -5.36
CA ASP A 493 -10.42 -12.03 -4.08
C ASP A 493 -11.06 -13.37 -3.77
N GLY A 494 -10.39 -14.14 -2.90
CA GLY A 494 -10.86 -15.42 -2.41
C GLY A 494 -12.19 -15.33 -1.66
N GLY A 495 -12.48 -14.19 -1.01
CA GLY A 495 -13.75 -13.95 -0.32
C GLY A 495 -14.92 -13.80 -1.30
N MET A 496 -14.75 -13.02 -2.36
CA MET A 496 -15.73 -12.91 -3.43
C MET A 496 -15.98 -14.25 -4.11
N SER A 497 -14.91 -14.99 -4.45
CA SER A 497 -15.02 -16.34 -5.02
C SER A 497 -15.82 -17.26 -4.11
N TRP A 498 -15.52 -17.26 -2.80
CA TRP A 498 -16.25 -18.08 -1.82
C TRP A 498 -17.73 -17.70 -1.71
N LEU A 499 -18.06 -16.40 -1.64
CA LEU A 499 -19.45 -15.93 -1.58
C LEU A 499 -20.26 -16.37 -2.79
N MET A 500 -19.69 -16.27 -3.99
CA MET A 500 -20.34 -16.67 -5.23
C MET A 500 -20.60 -18.16 -5.29
N GLU A 501 -19.64 -19.00 -4.85
CA GLU A 501 -19.80 -20.45 -4.80
C GLU A 501 -20.86 -20.89 -3.78
N HIS A 502 -20.83 -20.34 -2.56
CA HIS A 502 -21.72 -20.75 -1.48
C HIS A 502 -23.15 -20.22 -1.63
N ASN A 503 -23.34 -19.10 -2.34
CA ASN A 503 -24.66 -18.52 -2.56
C ASN A 503 -25.15 -18.67 -4.01
N LYS A 504 -24.55 -19.59 -4.78
CA LYS A 504 -24.86 -19.80 -6.20
C LYS A 504 -26.36 -19.94 -6.46
N ASP A 505 -27.05 -20.80 -5.71
CA ASP A 505 -28.48 -21.07 -5.91
C ASP A 505 -29.32 -19.82 -5.65
N ARG A 506 -28.98 -19.03 -4.65
CA ARG A 506 -29.66 -17.78 -4.33
C ARG A 506 -29.39 -16.70 -5.38
N TYR A 507 -28.14 -16.54 -5.83
CA TYR A 507 -27.80 -15.55 -6.85
C TYR A 507 -28.37 -15.91 -8.22
N SER A 508 -28.43 -17.21 -8.56
CA SER A 508 -29.01 -17.67 -9.83
C SER A 508 -30.52 -17.40 -9.99
N ALA A 509 -31.21 -17.05 -8.90
CA ALA A 509 -32.61 -16.64 -8.95
C ALA A 509 -32.81 -15.21 -9.48
N TYR A 510 -31.76 -14.40 -9.57
CA TYR A 510 -31.83 -13.05 -10.12
C TYR A 510 -31.72 -13.09 -11.65
N ALA A 511 -32.55 -12.29 -12.33
CA ALA A 511 -32.63 -12.27 -13.79
C ALA A 511 -31.32 -11.77 -14.47
N ASP A 512 -30.54 -10.95 -13.77
CA ASP A 512 -29.27 -10.40 -14.22
C ASP A 512 -28.04 -11.23 -13.81
N TYR A 513 -28.23 -12.42 -13.18
CA TYR A 513 -27.13 -13.28 -12.77
C TYR A 513 -26.37 -13.87 -13.96
N ASN A 514 -25.05 -13.84 -13.87
CA ASN A 514 -24.15 -14.42 -14.87
C ASN A 514 -23.18 -15.43 -14.23
N ASP A 515 -23.45 -16.73 -14.42
CA ASP A 515 -22.61 -17.81 -13.88
C ASP A 515 -21.17 -17.82 -14.43
N ASN A 516 -20.89 -17.18 -15.55
CA ASN A 516 -19.54 -17.07 -16.07
C ASN A 516 -18.66 -16.20 -15.17
N ILE A 517 -19.22 -15.18 -14.51
CA ILE A 517 -18.48 -14.36 -13.55
C ILE A 517 -18.03 -15.23 -12.38
N ARG A 518 -18.95 -16.01 -11.77
CA ARG A 518 -18.61 -16.95 -10.69
C ARG A 518 -17.52 -17.94 -11.11
N LYS A 519 -17.66 -18.53 -12.30
CA LYS A 519 -16.66 -19.48 -12.81
C LYS A 519 -15.30 -18.83 -12.99
N SER A 520 -15.24 -17.59 -13.51
CA SER A 520 -13.99 -16.84 -13.69
C SER A 520 -13.28 -16.64 -12.35
N TYR A 521 -13.97 -16.14 -11.32
CA TYR A 521 -13.40 -16.02 -9.97
C TYR A 521 -12.90 -17.38 -9.45
N TYR A 522 -13.69 -18.44 -9.58
CA TYR A 522 -13.31 -19.76 -9.07
C TYR A 522 -12.10 -20.36 -9.78
N ASP A 523 -12.06 -20.28 -11.11
CA ASP A 523 -11.00 -20.89 -11.93
C ASP A 523 -9.67 -20.12 -11.81
N GLU A 524 -9.74 -18.80 -11.62
CA GLU A 524 -8.56 -17.94 -11.57
C GLU A 524 -7.82 -17.95 -10.23
N MET A 525 -8.46 -18.36 -9.15
CA MET A 525 -7.81 -18.49 -7.83
C MET A 525 -6.60 -19.44 -7.83
N ASP A 526 -6.64 -20.49 -8.66
CA ASP A 526 -5.57 -21.49 -8.78
C ASP A 526 -4.50 -21.12 -9.83
N ASN A 527 -4.69 -20.03 -10.60
CA ASN A 527 -3.72 -19.61 -11.58
C ASN A 527 -2.42 -19.15 -10.90
N VAL A 528 -1.32 -19.70 -11.37
CA VAL A 528 0.01 -19.46 -10.79
C VAL A 528 0.81 -18.43 -11.58
N ASP A 529 1.68 -17.73 -10.87
CA ASP A 529 2.69 -16.86 -11.48
C ASP A 529 3.89 -17.65 -12.02
N SER A 530 4.95 -16.94 -12.45
CA SER A 530 6.18 -17.53 -13.00
C SER A 530 6.96 -18.40 -12.00
N LEU A 531 6.71 -18.28 -10.70
CA LEU A 531 7.28 -19.14 -9.65
C LEU A 531 6.34 -20.25 -9.19
N GLY A 532 5.19 -20.42 -9.82
CA GLY A 532 4.20 -21.43 -9.45
C GLY A 532 3.34 -21.06 -8.24
N VAL A 533 3.28 -19.79 -7.85
CA VAL A 533 2.53 -19.31 -6.69
C VAL A 533 1.12 -18.88 -7.10
N PRO A 534 0.06 -19.47 -6.52
CA PRO A 534 -1.32 -19.14 -6.85
C PRO A 534 -1.73 -17.71 -6.49
N SER A 535 -2.73 -17.19 -7.21
CA SER A 535 -3.28 -15.85 -7.02
C SER A 535 -3.68 -15.59 -5.56
N ILE A 536 -4.37 -16.53 -4.94
CA ILE A 536 -4.79 -16.43 -3.53
C ILE A 536 -3.60 -16.28 -2.55
N ILE A 537 -2.49 -16.96 -2.80
CA ILE A 537 -1.28 -16.83 -1.96
C ILE A 537 -0.61 -15.48 -2.18
N ARG A 538 -0.58 -15.00 -3.43
CA ARG A 538 -0.04 -13.67 -3.75
C ARG A 538 -0.88 -12.55 -3.11
N GLN A 539 -2.21 -12.73 -3.00
CA GLN A 539 -3.09 -11.83 -2.25
C GLN A 539 -2.67 -11.75 -0.76
N ILE A 540 -2.44 -12.91 -0.12
CA ILE A 540 -1.95 -12.98 1.27
C ILE A 540 -0.62 -12.25 1.44
N MET A 541 0.32 -12.46 0.51
CA MET A 541 1.63 -11.80 0.52
C MET A 541 1.54 -10.29 0.34
N TYR A 542 0.46 -9.81 -0.29
CA TYR A 542 0.26 -8.40 -0.61
C TYR A 542 -0.71 -7.69 0.36
N ASP A 543 -0.95 -8.29 1.53
CA ASP A 543 -1.75 -7.71 2.59
C ASP A 543 -0.94 -7.54 3.88
N PRO A 544 -0.65 -6.28 4.32
CA PRO A 544 0.13 -6.02 5.52
C PRO A 544 -0.53 -6.57 6.79
N MET A 545 -1.88 -6.64 6.87
CA MET A 545 -2.57 -7.15 8.04
C MET A 545 -2.25 -8.62 8.31
N THR A 546 -1.96 -9.39 7.26
CA THR A 546 -1.49 -10.77 7.38
C THR A 546 -0.28 -10.90 8.30
N PHE A 547 0.65 -9.96 8.23
CA PHE A 547 1.90 -9.96 9.01
C PHE A 547 1.75 -9.27 10.39
N ILE A 548 0.83 -8.32 10.49
CA ILE A 548 0.62 -7.50 11.69
C ILE A 548 -0.23 -8.23 12.73
N LEU A 549 -1.27 -8.96 12.32
CA LEU A 549 -2.22 -9.59 13.23
C LEU A 549 -1.73 -10.88 13.90
N VAL A 550 -0.48 -11.27 13.68
CA VAL A 550 0.11 -12.42 14.37
C VAL A 550 0.28 -12.08 15.86
N PRO A 551 -0.18 -12.94 16.78
CA PRO A 551 -0.05 -12.73 18.21
C PRO A 551 1.40 -12.44 18.65
N ASN A 552 1.58 -11.58 19.66
CA ASN A 552 2.91 -11.15 20.11
C ASN A 552 3.76 -12.27 20.74
N ASP A 553 3.15 -13.36 21.14
CA ASP A 553 3.75 -14.56 21.73
C ASP A 553 4.01 -15.69 20.72
N GLU A 554 3.59 -15.52 19.47
CA GLU A 554 3.89 -16.47 18.40
C GLU A 554 5.13 -16.08 17.60
N GLU A 555 5.69 -17.04 16.84
CA GLU A 555 6.78 -16.82 15.92
C GLU A 555 6.40 -15.81 14.83
N LYS A 556 7.17 -14.74 14.73
CA LYS A 556 6.89 -13.62 13.84
C LYS A 556 7.22 -13.98 12.39
N PRO A 557 6.29 -13.76 11.44
CA PRO A 557 6.53 -14.05 10.02
C PRO A 557 7.42 -13.01 9.33
N SER A 558 7.69 -11.89 10.00
CA SER A 558 8.44 -10.76 9.46
C SER A 558 8.95 -9.83 10.56
N VAL A 559 9.83 -8.92 10.20
CA VAL A 559 10.27 -7.78 10.99
C VAL A 559 9.44 -6.56 10.60
N LEU A 560 8.67 -6.00 11.54
CA LEU A 560 7.89 -4.79 11.32
C LEU A 560 8.76 -3.54 11.43
N ALA A 561 8.46 -2.52 10.63
CA ALA A 561 9.08 -1.21 10.79
C ALA A 561 8.79 -0.62 12.17
N ASN A 562 9.77 0.09 12.74
CA ASN A 562 9.64 0.72 14.05
C ASN A 562 8.65 1.89 14.06
N HIS A 563 8.54 2.62 12.93
CA HIS A 563 7.85 3.89 12.83
C HIS A 563 6.85 3.91 11.68
N TRP A 564 5.64 4.33 11.97
CA TRP A 564 4.56 4.38 10.99
C TRP A 564 3.84 5.71 11.02
N ARG A 565 3.54 6.23 9.83
CA ARG A 565 2.71 7.40 9.66
C ARG A 565 1.70 7.14 8.55
N ILE A 566 0.41 7.13 8.89
CA ILE A 566 -0.69 6.82 8.00
C ILE A 566 -1.60 8.04 7.95
N ASN A 567 -1.80 8.60 6.77
CA ASN A 567 -2.67 9.75 6.58
C ASN A 567 -3.74 9.45 5.55
N THR A 568 -4.95 9.93 5.75
CA THR A 568 -6.04 9.75 4.78
C THR A 568 -6.95 10.97 4.68
N GLY A 569 -7.32 11.30 3.44
CA GLY A 569 -8.39 12.26 3.17
C GLY A 569 -9.75 11.60 3.38
N LEU A 570 -10.56 12.18 4.27
CA LEU A 570 -11.84 11.55 4.63
C LEU A 570 -12.86 11.51 3.49
N PHE A 571 -12.78 12.42 2.52
CA PHE A 571 -13.76 12.52 1.43
C PHE A 571 -13.38 11.68 0.21
N GLN A 572 -12.32 10.86 0.29
CA GLN A 572 -11.97 9.95 -0.79
C GLN A 572 -13.04 8.87 -0.99
N GLY A 573 -13.38 8.58 -2.25
CA GLY A 573 -14.26 7.48 -2.64
C GLY A 573 -13.53 6.20 -3.07
N ASP A 574 -12.19 6.24 -3.09
CA ASP A 574 -11.35 5.16 -3.65
C ASP A 574 -11.16 3.99 -2.68
N THR A 575 -11.10 4.27 -1.39
CA THR A 575 -11.00 3.24 -0.35
C THR A 575 -11.84 3.58 0.87
N ALA A 576 -12.22 2.57 1.62
CA ALA A 576 -12.98 2.71 2.85
C ALA A 576 -12.04 3.06 4.03
N LEU A 577 -12.46 3.96 4.91
CA LEU A 577 -11.68 4.40 6.08
C LEU A 577 -11.28 3.23 7.00
N ASN A 578 -12.12 2.22 7.09
CA ASN A 578 -11.89 1.06 7.96
C ASN A 578 -10.67 0.21 7.53
N THR A 579 -10.24 0.21 6.25
CA THR A 579 -8.99 -0.45 5.86
C THR A 579 -7.77 0.21 6.50
N GLU A 580 -7.71 1.53 6.46
CA GLU A 580 -6.62 2.33 7.03
C GLU A 580 -6.68 2.36 8.56
N LEU A 581 -7.89 2.43 9.12
CA LEU A 581 -8.11 2.36 10.56
C LEU A 581 -7.70 1.01 11.14
N ASN A 582 -8.01 -0.10 10.45
CA ASN A 582 -7.60 -1.44 10.86
C ASN A 582 -6.08 -1.58 10.85
N LEU A 583 -5.40 -1.05 9.82
CA LEU A 583 -3.94 -1.02 9.75
C LEU A 583 -3.35 -0.28 10.97
N TYR A 584 -3.88 0.89 11.29
CA TYR A 584 -3.47 1.65 12.48
C TYR A 584 -3.68 0.85 13.77
N LEU A 585 -4.89 0.34 14.00
CA LEU A 585 -5.25 -0.38 15.22
C LEU A 585 -4.44 -1.69 15.38
N GLY A 586 -4.21 -2.42 14.28
CA GLY A 586 -3.37 -3.60 14.29
C GLY A 586 -1.93 -3.29 14.71
N LEU A 587 -1.34 -2.26 14.12
CA LEU A 587 0.01 -1.79 14.47
C LEU A 587 0.13 -1.31 15.91
N LYS A 588 -0.89 -0.64 16.44
CA LYS A 588 -0.91 -0.17 17.84
C LYS A 588 -0.87 -1.31 18.86
N GLN A 589 -1.31 -2.49 18.51
CA GLN A 589 -1.27 -3.67 19.38
C GLN A 589 0.09 -4.37 19.38
N ARG A 590 1.00 -4.00 18.46
CA ARG A 590 2.31 -4.61 18.32
C ARG A 590 3.31 -4.03 19.32
N LYS A 591 3.97 -4.92 20.09
CA LYS A 591 5.02 -4.53 21.06
C LYS A 591 6.35 -4.18 20.40
N ASP A 592 6.56 -4.64 19.18
CA ASP A 592 7.76 -4.42 18.38
C ASP A 592 7.68 -3.17 17.48
N VAL A 593 6.54 -2.46 17.48
CA VAL A 593 6.36 -1.17 16.81
C VAL A 593 6.51 -0.05 17.84
N LYS A 594 7.41 0.91 17.59
CA LYS A 594 7.71 2.00 18.53
C LYS A 594 6.73 3.17 18.44
N ASN A 595 6.33 3.51 17.22
CA ASN A 595 5.49 4.68 16.97
C ASN A 595 4.55 4.45 15.79
N VAL A 596 3.26 4.75 16.00
CA VAL A 596 2.24 4.75 14.94
C VAL A 596 1.43 6.02 15.03
N LEU A 597 1.41 6.79 13.95
CA LEU A 597 0.58 7.98 13.79
C LEU A 597 -0.50 7.69 12.76
N PHE A 598 -1.73 8.07 13.07
CA PHE A 598 -2.86 8.00 12.15
C PHE A 598 -3.55 9.36 12.09
N THR A 599 -3.69 9.90 10.87
CA THR A 599 -4.26 11.23 10.66
C THR A 599 -5.36 11.15 9.60
N THR A 600 -6.56 11.53 9.99
CA THR A 600 -7.68 11.72 9.07
C THR A 600 -7.85 13.21 8.79
N VAL A 601 -8.03 13.57 7.52
CA VAL A 601 -8.11 14.97 7.11
C VAL A 601 -9.46 15.26 6.49
N TRP A 602 -10.26 16.05 7.19
CA TRP A 602 -11.56 16.50 6.74
C TRP A 602 -11.44 17.36 5.47
N ASN A 603 -12.40 17.26 4.58
CA ASN A 603 -12.47 18.00 3.32
C ASN A 603 -11.33 17.69 2.32
N GLN A 604 -10.53 16.63 2.54
CA GLN A 604 -9.57 16.15 1.55
C GLN A 604 -10.00 14.82 0.95
N LYS A 605 -9.73 14.64 -0.32
CA LYS A 605 -10.03 13.45 -1.12
C LYS A 605 -8.83 12.50 -1.15
N HIS A 606 -8.67 11.75 -2.24
CA HIS A 606 -7.57 10.79 -2.44
C HIS A 606 -6.26 11.52 -2.80
N THR A 607 -5.60 12.08 -1.80
CA THR A 607 -4.40 12.92 -1.93
C THR A 607 -3.35 12.54 -0.89
N MET A 608 -2.17 13.15 -0.96
CA MET A 608 -1.20 13.14 0.14
C MET A 608 -1.70 14.05 1.28
N ALA A 609 -2.75 13.59 1.97
CA ALA A 609 -3.54 14.36 2.90
C ALA A 609 -2.74 14.79 4.13
N GLU A 610 -2.80 16.09 4.47
CA GLU A 610 -2.14 16.67 5.63
C GLU A 610 -3.08 17.67 6.33
N LEU A 611 -3.01 17.73 7.65
CA LEU A 611 -3.78 18.71 8.43
C LEU A 611 -3.29 20.13 8.16
N THR A 612 -1.97 20.30 8.12
CA THR A 612 -1.33 21.59 7.87
C THR A 612 -0.04 21.39 7.09
N GLY A 613 0.47 22.45 6.45
CA GLY A 613 1.74 22.41 5.72
C GLY A 613 1.63 21.64 4.40
N ASN A 614 2.66 20.88 4.09
CA ASN A 614 2.69 20.02 2.89
C ASN A 614 3.30 18.65 3.22
N SER A 615 3.01 17.67 2.37
CA SER A 615 3.40 16.26 2.55
C SER A 615 4.90 16.07 2.70
N THR A 616 5.72 16.74 1.88
CA THR A 616 7.19 16.63 1.93
C THR A 616 7.76 17.19 3.23
N GLY A 617 7.36 18.41 3.63
CA GLY A 617 7.83 19.05 4.86
C GLY A 617 7.43 18.24 6.11
N ASN A 618 6.21 17.75 6.14
CA ASN A 618 5.71 16.96 7.27
C ASN A 618 6.38 15.57 7.35
N PHE A 619 6.64 14.93 6.21
CA PHE A 619 7.41 13.69 6.17
C PHE A 619 8.83 13.90 6.72
N ILE A 620 9.53 14.94 6.28
CA ILE A 620 10.87 15.28 6.76
C ILE A 620 10.85 15.56 8.27
N ALA A 621 9.88 16.34 8.75
CA ALA A 621 9.73 16.64 10.17
C ALA A 621 9.51 15.37 10.99
N TRP A 622 8.66 14.46 10.52
CA TRP A 622 8.41 13.17 11.17
C TRP A 622 9.67 12.30 11.22
N VAL A 623 10.41 12.16 10.11
CA VAL A 623 11.66 11.38 10.10
C VAL A 623 12.68 11.98 11.08
N LYS A 624 12.80 13.31 11.13
CA LYS A 624 13.68 14.00 12.10
C LYS A 624 13.25 13.75 13.55
N GLU A 625 11.95 13.77 13.83
CA GLU A 625 11.42 13.54 15.17
C GLU A 625 11.71 12.11 15.66
N VAL A 626 11.43 11.10 14.84
CA VAL A 626 11.60 9.70 15.26
C VAL A 626 13.07 9.32 15.38
N THR A 627 13.94 9.82 14.50
CA THR A 627 15.37 9.55 14.55
C THR A 627 16.12 10.33 15.62
N ALA A 628 15.57 11.43 16.14
CA ALA A 628 16.16 12.16 17.26
C ALA A 628 15.94 11.46 18.61
N LYS A 629 14.97 10.55 18.70
CA LYS A 629 14.63 9.78 19.91
C LYS A 629 15.45 8.47 20.03
N GLU A 630 16.21 8.12 19.01
CA GLU A 630 17.11 6.95 18.93
C GLU A 630 18.57 7.34 19.20
#